data_ad6ce3bd6aebfc0c3add82620824ecce
#
_entry.id   ad6ce3bd6aebfc0c3add82620824ecce
#
_cell.length_a   1.000
_cell.length_b   1.000
_cell.length_c   1.000
_cell.angle_alpha   90.00
_cell.angle_beta   90.00
_cell.angle_gamma   90.00
#
_symmetry.space_group_name_H-M   'P 1'
#
loop_
_entity.id
_entity.type
_entity.pdbx_description
1 polymer ?
#
loop_
_entity_poly.entity_id
_entity_poly.type
_entity_poly.pdbx_seq_one_letter_code
_entity_poly.pdbx_strand_id
1 'polypeptide(L)'
;MFVLPKERPVVEKLNSYYLHLRKLLEHYQGELGSGAIHFKSPFAEAVVYFDKDEMLNGLFRRDIEVIRGKEAVDRILDEVSNNNFTISIYEIPSEQIYFWANMPDSEEIYKDLSTEFTELGGLIAKMKAEKLTGFINVTLSDGNGGGWVFLNGGQVVGGSFSWGPIPVERVNEGVDTLIKRSKELGAAFYVSKIIPRNARLK
;
A
#
# COMPACT_ATOMS: atom_id res chain seq x y z
N MET A 1 -0.43 5.87 -11.69
CA MET A 1 -1.27 6.13 -10.51
C MET A 1 -0.75 5.23 -9.40
N PHE A 2 -0.56 5.75 -8.21
CA PHE A 2 -0.11 4.95 -7.07
C PHE A 2 -1.25 4.10 -6.51
N VAL A 3 -0.90 2.95 -5.97
CA VAL A 3 -1.80 2.16 -5.14
C VAL A 3 -1.82 2.81 -3.75
N LEU A 4 -3.00 3.13 -3.25
CA LEU A 4 -3.18 3.86 -1.99
C LEU A 4 -4.10 3.10 -1.05
N PRO A 5 -3.86 3.15 0.26
CA PRO A 5 -4.69 2.53 1.30
C PRO A 5 -5.95 3.39 1.57
N LYS A 6 -6.89 3.39 0.63
CA LYS A 6 -8.06 4.30 0.65
C LYS A 6 -9.19 3.93 1.61
N GLU A 7 -9.04 2.86 2.38
CA GLU A 7 -10.13 2.33 3.20
C GLU A 7 -10.46 3.18 4.43
N ARG A 8 -9.46 3.90 4.96
CA ARG A 8 -9.59 4.75 6.14
C ARG A 8 -9.12 6.17 5.85
N PRO A 9 -9.88 6.94 5.06
CA PRO A 9 -9.55 8.33 4.82
C PRO A 9 -9.78 9.16 6.09
N VAL A 10 -8.79 9.95 6.48
CA VAL A 10 -8.86 10.89 7.61
C VAL A 10 -9.16 12.29 7.09
N VAL A 11 -8.43 12.68 6.04
CA VAL A 11 -8.64 13.96 5.34
C VAL A 11 -8.56 13.71 3.85
N GLU A 12 -9.46 14.32 3.11
CA GLU A 12 -9.45 14.28 1.65
C GLU A 12 -9.48 15.67 1.04
N LYS A 13 -8.72 15.83 -0.04
CA LYS A 13 -8.72 17.02 -0.90
C LYS A 13 -8.34 18.33 -0.20
N LEU A 14 -7.44 18.27 0.79
CA LEU A 14 -6.88 19.45 1.42
C LEU A 14 -5.93 20.16 0.45
N ASN A 15 -6.02 21.50 0.35
CA ASN A 15 -5.13 22.27 -0.51
C ASN A 15 -3.83 22.62 0.24
N SER A 16 -2.67 22.37 -0.37
CA SER A 16 -1.37 22.60 0.27
C SER A 16 -0.98 24.08 0.41
N TYR A 17 -1.63 24.98 -0.31
CA TYR A 17 -1.25 26.39 -0.38
C TYR A 17 -1.13 27.10 0.98
N TYR A 18 -1.99 26.75 1.94
CA TYR A 18 -2.04 27.35 3.27
C TYR A 18 -1.38 26.50 4.36
N LEU A 19 -0.64 25.43 3.99
CA LEU A 19 -0.17 24.46 4.93
C LEU A 19 1.33 24.53 5.16
N HIS A 20 1.71 24.40 6.43
CA HIS A 20 3.08 24.08 6.82
C HIS A 20 3.26 22.56 6.79
N LEU A 21 3.80 22.04 5.69
CA LEU A 21 3.85 20.59 5.46
C LEU A 21 4.56 19.81 6.58
N ARG A 22 5.69 20.30 7.11
CA ARG A 22 6.38 19.63 8.23
C ARG A 22 5.48 19.50 9.45
N LYS A 23 4.75 20.58 9.82
CA LYS A 23 3.81 20.55 10.94
C LYS A 23 2.63 19.62 10.69
N LEU A 24 2.16 19.54 9.44
CA LEU A 24 1.12 18.61 9.04
C LEU A 24 1.58 17.16 9.23
N LEU A 25 2.79 16.82 8.77
CA LEU A 25 3.39 15.50 8.93
C LEU A 25 3.54 15.13 10.42
N GLU A 26 4.13 16.01 11.21
CA GLU A 26 4.32 15.82 12.67
C GLU A 26 2.98 15.64 13.39
N HIS A 27 1.97 16.45 13.03
CA HIS A 27 0.64 16.36 13.62
C HIS A 27 0.00 14.99 13.39
N TYR A 28 -0.09 14.55 12.13
CA TYR A 28 -0.74 13.28 11.79
C TYR A 28 0.09 12.06 12.21
N GLN A 29 1.41 12.17 12.25
CA GLN A 29 2.27 11.15 12.86
C GLN A 29 1.94 10.96 14.35
N GLY A 30 1.74 12.04 15.08
CA GLY A 30 1.35 12.00 16.49
C GLY A 30 -0.09 11.55 16.72
N GLU A 31 -1.03 11.93 15.86
CA GLU A 31 -2.45 11.63 16.00
C GLU A 31 -2.79 10.20 15.58
N LEU A 32 -2.29 9.74 14.43
CA LEU A 32 -2.64 8.45 13.84
C LEU A 32 -1.67 7.33 14.23
N GLY A 33 -0.45 7.67 14.61
CA GLY A 33 0.61 6.71 14.86
C GLY A 33 1.16 6.05 13.60
N SER A 34 0.33 5.71 12.61
CA SER A 34 0.80 5.19 11.32
C SER A 34 -0.19 5.52 10.19
N GLY A 35 0.36 5.78 9.01
CA GLY A 35 -0.47 6.20 7.89
C GLY A 35 0.29 6.55 6.62
N ALA A 36 -0.45 7.13 5.68
CA ALA A 36 0.07 7.65 4.43
C ALA A 36 -0.49 9.04 4.14
N ILE A 37 0.36 9.91 3.61
CA ILE A 37 -0.05 11.21 3.07
C ILE A 37 0.20 11.20 1.56
N HIS A 38 -0.87 11.33 0.81
CA HIS A 38 -0.86 11.39 -0.65
C HIS A 38 -0.95 12.82 -1.14
N PHE A 39 -0.09 13.16 -2.07
CA PHE A 39 0.03 14.47 -2.70
C PHE A 39 -0.25 14.31 -4.20
N LYS A 40 -1.15 15.12 -4.73
CA LYS A 40 -1.50 15.09 -6.15
C LYS A 40 -1.58 16.48 -6.73
N SER A 41 -0.91 16.69 -7.85
CA SER A 41 -1.02 17.86 -8.71
C SER A 41 -1.23 17.43 -10.16
N PRO A 42 -1.49 18.38 -11.12
CA PRO A 42 -1.53 18.05 -12.55
C PRO A 42 -0.22 17.45 -13.09
N PHE A 43 0.91 17.75 -12.46
CA PHE A 43 2.25 17.42 -12.97
C PHE A 43 2.98 16.36 -12.17
N ALA A 44 2.58 16.13 -10.90
CA ALA A 44 3.27 15.21 -10.01
C ALA A 44 2.30 14.53 -9.06
N GLU A 45 2.69 13.33 -8.65
CA GLU A 45 1.99 12.54 -7.64
C GLU A 45 3.03 11.98 -6.66
N ALA A 46 2.72 12.02 -5.37
CA ALA A 46 3.62 11.53 -4.34
C ALA A 46 2.87 10.91 -3.17
N VAL A 47 3.57 10.04 -2.43
CA VAL A 47 3.07 9.49 -1.17
C VAL A 47 4.21 9.37 -0.18
N VAL A 48 3.93 9.68 1.09
CA VAL A 48 4.82 9.45 2.22
C VAL A 48 4.13 8.49 3.18
N TYR A 49 4.81 7.43 3.53
CA TYR A 49 4.39 6.48 4.56
C TYR A 49 5.14 6.76 5.86
N PHE A 50 4.43 6.75 6.97
CA PHE A 50 4.99 7.03 8.29
C PHE A 50 4.46 6.07 9.35
N ASP A 51 5.24 5.87 10.39
CA ASP A 51 4.80 5.33 11.67
C ASP A 51 5.00 6.37 12.79
N LYS A 52 4.78 5.98 14.05
CA LYS A 52 4.90 6.86 15.21
C LYS A 52 6.31 7.43 15.41
N ASP A 53 7.34 6.76 14.90
CA ASP A 53 8.74 7.07 15.18
C ASP A 53 9.41 7.78 13.98
N GLU A 54 9.06 7.40 12.73
CA GLU A 54 9.76 7.93 11.56
C GLU A 54 8.92 7.96 10.27
N MET A 55 9.45 8.65 9.27
CA MET A 55 9.01 8.54 7.88
C MET A 55 9.64 7.29 7.26
N LEU A 56 8.83 6.27 7.02
CA LEU A 56 9.30 4.95 6.58
C LEU A 56 9.77 4.93 5.14
N ASN A 57 9.01 5.57 4.26
CA ASN A 57 9.29 5.61 2.82
C ASN A 57 8.56 6.77 2.16
N GLY A 58 9.13 7.26 1.06
CA GLY A 58 8.49 8.18 0.13
C GLY A 58 8.53 7.63 -1.29
N LEU A 59 7.53 8.00 -2.07
CA LEU A 59 7.49 7.75 -3.49
C LEU A 59 7.02 9.04 -4.18
N PHE A 60 7.84 9.57 -5.07
CA PHE A 60 7.54 10.77 -5.88
C PHE A 60 7.60 10.39 -7.36
N ARG A 61 6.63 10.87 -8.14
CA ARG A 61 6.61 10.69 -9.59
C ARG A 61 6.25 11.99 -10.27
N ARG A 62 7.05 12.35 -11.27
CA ARG A 62 6.76 13.41 -12.24
C ARG A 62 7.11 12.89 -13.62
N ASP A 63 6.15 12.82 -14.52
CA ASP A 63 6.29 12.22 -15.85
C ASP A 63 6.88 10.80 -15.79
N ILE A 64 8.08 10.61 -16.33
CA ILE A 64 8.83 9.33 -16.29
C ILE A 64 9.76 9.21 -15.08
N GLU A 65 10.02 10.30 -14.36
CA GLU A 65 10.88 10.31 -13.18
C GLU A 65 10.16 9.68 -12.00
N VAL A 66 10.82 8.72 -11.35
CA VAL A 66 10.33 8.09 -10.12
C VAL A 66 11.46 8.07 -9.08
N ILE A 67 11.24 8.80 -7.98
CA ILE A 67 12.18 8.89 -6.86
C ILE A 67 11.58 8.13 -5.67
N ARG A 68 12.42 7.45 -4.87
CA ARG A 68 12.00 6.62 -3.74
C ARG A 68 12.83 6.90 -2.50
N GLY A 69 12.30 6.51 -1.35
CA GLY A 69 13.01 6.60 -0.09
C GLY A 69 13.08 8.02 0.47
N LYS A 70 14.15 8.30 1.21
CA LYS A 70 14.36 9.61 1.84
C LYS A 70 14.43 10.75 0.82
N GLU A 71 15.09 10.51 -0.32
CA GLU A 71 15.20 11.50 -1.41
C GLU A 71 13.81 11.92 -1.92
N ALA A 72 12.86 10.97 -2.00
CA ALA A 72 11.48 11.30 -2.38
C ALA A 72 10.80 12.18 -1.33
N VAL A 73 11.02 11.93 -0.04
CA VAL A 73 10.45 12.76 1.04
C VAL A 73 11.00 14.19 0.96
N ASP A 74 12.31 14.34 0.79
CA ASP A 74 12.95 15.65 0.64
C ASP A 74 12.42 16.37 -0.63
N ARG A 75 12.28 15.65 -1.74
CA ARG A 75 11.70 16.18 -2.98
C ARG A 75 10.25 16.64 -2.82
N ILE A 76 9.43 15.89 -2.11
CA ILE A 76 8.02 16.24 -1.83
C ILE A 76 7.95 17.54 -1.02
N LEU A 77 8.78 17.68 0.02
CA LEU A 77 8.83 18.87 0.86
C LEU A 77 9.18 20.13 0.06
N ASP A 78 10.13 20.02 -0.86
CA ASP A 78 10.54 21.11 -1.75
C ASP A 78 9.44 21.44 -2.76
N GLU A 79 8.88 20.46 -3.44
CA GLU A 79 7.85 20.64 -4.47
C GLU A 79 6.57 21.24 -3.91
N VAL A 80 6.09 20.81 -2.73
CA VAL A 80 4.89 21.36 -2.09
C VAL A 80 5.08 22.79 -1.62
N SER A 81 6.32 23.20 -1.33
CA SER A 81 6.65 24.60 -1.00
C SER A 81 6.53 25.52 -2.20
N ASN A 82 6.72 25.01 -3.41
CA ASN A 82 6.75 25.78 -4.64
C ASN A 82 5.49 25.62 -5.51
N ASN A 83 4.71 24.55 -5.31
CA ASN A 83 3.56 24.19 -6.13
C ASN A 83 2.37 23.76 -5.27
N ASN A 84 1.17 23.97 -5.82
CA ASN A 84 -0.05 23.54 -5.17
C ASN A 84 -0.30 22.05 -5.40
N PHE A 85 -0.57 21.33 -4.29
CA PHE A 85 -0.99 19.95 -4.28
C PHE A 85 -2.33 19.80 -3.57
N THR A 86 -3.09 18.82 -4.02
CA THR A 86 -4.21 18.28 -3.27
C THR A 86 -3.65 17.17 -2.37
N ILE A 87 -3.93 17.27 -1.08
CA ILE A 87 -3.43 16.35 -0.05
C ILE A 87 -4.59 15.49 0.45
N SER A 88 -4.35 14.19 0.56
CA SER A 88 -5.24 13.23 1.23
C SER A 88 -4.45 12.41 2.23
N ILE A 89 -5.03 12.15 3.39
CA ILE A 89 -4.39 11.46 4.52
C ILE A 89 -5.20 10.23 4.85
N TYR A 90 -4.50 9.11 4.98
CA TYR A 90 -5.08 7.81 5.25
C TYR A 90 -4.44 7.22 6.51
N GLU A 91 -5.28 6.73 7.41
CA GLU A 91 -4.82 5.87 8.50
C GLU A 91 -4.50 4.49 7.95
N ILE A 92 -3.41 3.90 8.41
CA ILE A 92 -3.00 2.52 8.10
C ILE A 92 -2.76 1.81 9.42
N PRO A 93 -3.37 0.62 9.65
CA PRO A 93 -3.06 -0.17 10.83
C PRO A 93 -1.55 -0.44 10.97
N SER A 94 -1.04 -0.40 12.20
CA SER A 94 0.40 -0.57 12.49
C SER A 94 0.97 -1.88 11.96
N GLU A 95 0.16 -2.94 11.92
CA GLU A 95 0.54 -4.26 11.39
C GLU A 95 0.68 -4.28 9.87
N GLN A 96 0.08 -3.29 9.18
CA GLN A 96 0.05 -3.22 7.73
C GLN A 96 1.00 -2.18 7.14
N ILE A 97 1.40 -1.16 7.92
CA ILE A 97 2.21 -0.04 7.42
C ILE A 97 3.52 -0.51 6.77
N TYR A 98 4.15 -1.54 7.33
CA TYR A 98 5.36 -2.14 6.76
C TYR A 98 5.16 -2.61 5.31
N PHE A 99 4.03 -3.24 5.00
CA PHE A 99 3.74 -3.75 3.65
C PHE A 99 3.49 -2.60 2.69
N TRP A 100 2.66 -1.64 3.08
CA TRP A 100 2.37 -0.45 2.27
C TRP A 100 3.63 0.36 1.95
N ALA A 101 4.48 0.61 2.93
CA ALA A 101 5.71 1.36 2.76
C ALA A 101 6.75 0.64 1.88
N ASN A 102 6.78 -0.69 1.86
CA ASN A 102 7.74 -1.47 1.09
C ASN A 102 7.18 -2.01 -0.24
N MET A 103 5.89 -1.84 -0.50
CA MET A 103 5.25 -2.29 -1.74
C MET A 103 5.92 -1.74 -3.01
N PRO A 104 6.32 -0.46 -3.09
CA PRO A 104 6.98 0.09 -4.28
C PRO A 104 8.33 -0.56 -4.60
N ASP A 105 8.93 -1.20 -3.62
CA ASP A 105 10.27 -1.80 -3.68
C ASP A 105 10.26 -3.32 -3.67
N SER A 106 9.09 -3.94 -3.79
CA SER A 106 8.93 -5.40 -3.81
C SER A 106 9.39 -6.02 -5.14
N GLU A 107 9.71 -7.31 -5.08
CA GLU A 107 10.00 -8.14 -6.26
C GLU A 107 8.77 -8.98 -6.60
N GLU A 108 8.29 -8.87 -7.84
CA GLU A 108 7.19 -9.69 -8.33
C GLU A 108 7.72 -11.11 -8.63
N ILE A 109 7.19 -12.11 -7.93
CA ILE A 109 7.59 -13.52 -8.07
C ILE A 109 6.61 -14.35 -8.89
N TYR A 110 5.32 -13.98 -8.90
CA TYR A 110 4.31 -14.56 -9.78
C TYR A 110 3.45 -13.45 -10.38
N LYS A 111 3.27 -13.53 -11.69
CA LYS A 111 2.53 -12.56 -12.49
C LYS A 111 1.42 -13.22 -13.27
N ASP A 112 0.30 -12.51 -13.40
CA ASP A 112 -0.83 -12.89 -14.25
C ASP A 112 -1.34 -14.32 -14.02
N LEU A 113 -1.23 -14.82 -12.77
CA LEU A 113 -1.91 -16.06 -12.41
C LEU A 113 -3.42 -15.81 -12.43
N SER A 114 -4.18 -16.72 -13.01
CA SER A 114 -5.64 -16.58 -13.06
C SER A 114 -6.35 -17.75 -12.40
N THR A 115 -7.62 -17.54 -12.08
CA THR A 115 -8.50 -18.60 -11.56
C THR A 115 -8.70 -19.76 -12.53
N GLU A 116 -8.32 -19.61 -13.81
CA GLU A 116 -8.29 -20.72 -14.77
C GLU A 116 -7.22 -21.77 -14.44
N PHE A 117 -6.12 -21.37 -13.78
CA PHE A 117 -4.99 -22.24 -13.51
C PHE A 117 -4.74 -22.49 -12.03
N THR A 118 -5.23 -21.63 -11.14
CA THR A 118 -5.01 -21.77 -9.71
C THR A 118 -6.13 -21.12 -8.89
N GLU A 119 -6.32 -21.60 -7.67
CA GLU A 119 -7.24 -20.99 -6.71
C GLU A 119 -6.49 -20.13 -5.69
N LEU A 120 -7.08 -19.01 -5.26
CA LEU A 120 -6.47 -18.11 -4.27
C LEU A 120 -6.13 -18.84 -2.96
N GLY A 121 -7.00 -19.71 -2.47
CA GLY A 121 -6.75 -20.49 -1.25
C GLY A 121 -5.52 -21.39 -1.38
N GLY A 122 -5.36 -22.06 -2.53
CA GLY A 122 -4.18 -22.87 -2.84
C GLY A 122 -2.91 -22.03 -2.95
N LEU A 123 -3.01 -20.84 -3.57
CA LEU A 123 -1.90 -19.91 -3.68
C LEU A 123 -1.44 -19.39 -2.30
N ILE A 124 -2.38 -19.03 -1.42
CA ILE A 124 -2.08 -18.63 -0.03
C ILE A 124 -1.40 -19.78 0.71
N ALA A 125 -1.91 -21.02 0.59
CA ALA A 125 -1.30 -22.19 1.21
C ALA A 125 0.14 -22.44 0.72
N LYS A 126 0.40 -22.25 -0.57
CA LYS A 126 1.75 -22.32 -1.15
C LYS A 126 2.65 -21.25 -0.56
N MET A 127 2.21 -20.00 -0.50
CA MET A 127 2.99 -18.90 0.07
C MET A 127 3.27 -19.10 1.56
N LYS A 128 2.34 -19.74 2.28
CA LYS A 128 2.56 -20.17 3.67
C LYS A 128 3.68 -21.21 3.77
N ALA A 129 3.67 -22.23 2.92
CA ALA A 129 4.70 -23.26 2.89
C ALA A 129 6.08 -22.68 2.55
N GLU A 130 6.14 -21.71 1.66
CA GLU A 130 7.36 -20.98 1.24
C GLU A 130 7.80 -19.90 2.24
N LYS A 131 7.03 -19.69 3.33
CA LYS A 131 7.27 -18.66 4.36
C LYS A 131 7.45 -17.25 3.76
N LEU A 132 6.62 -16.91 2.78
CA LEU A 132 6.68 -15.63 2.11
C LEU A 132 6.49 -14.46 3.11
N THR A 133 7.34 -13.44 3.03
CA THR A 133 7.06 -12.10 3.53
C THR A 133 6.83 -11.19 2.33
N GLY A 134 5.59 -10.76 2.16
CA GLY A 134 5.17 -10.06 0.95
C GLY A 134 3.65 -9.92 0.87
N PHE A 135 3.12 -9.87 -0.34
CA PHE A 135 1.69 -9.70 -0.54
C PHE A 135 1.20 -10.41 -1.81
N ILE A 136 -0.08 -10.70 -1.81
CA ILE A 136 -0.83 -11.15 -2.98
C ILE A 136 -1.82 -10.05 -3.36
N ASN A 137 -1.70 -9.52 -4.57
CA ASN A 137 -2.71 -8.64 -5.16
C ASN A 137 -3.71 -9.48 -5.95
N VAL A 138 -4.98 -9.27 -5.70
CA VAL A 138 -6.10 -9.96 -6.34
C VAL A 138 -6.97 -8.93 -7.05
N THR A 139 -7.12 -9.07 -8.36
CA THR A 139 -8.02 -8.26 -9.17
C THR A 139 -9.15 -9.15 -9.68
N LEU A 140 -10.40 -8.83 -9.32
CA LEU A 140 -11.58 -9.57 -9.79
C LEU A 140 -11.84 -9.30 -11.26
N SER A 141 -12.28 -10.34 -12.01
CA SER A 141 -12.45 -10.24 -13.46
C SER A 141 -13.65 -9.39 -13.90
N ASP A 142 -14.58 -9.09 -12.98
CA ASP A 142 -15.70 -8.19 -13.22
C ASP A 142 -15.31 -6.70 -13.24
N GLY A 143 -14.04 -6.39 -12.94
CA GLY A 143 -13.50 -5.03 -12.89
C GLY A 143 -13.94 -4.22 -11.66
N ASN A 144 -14.75 -4.80 -10.77
CA ASN A 144 -15.37 -4.10 -9.63
C ASN A 144 -14.65 -4.32 -8.30
N GLY A 145 -13.35 -4.59 -8.34
CA GLY A 145 -12.57 -4.63 -7.12
C GLY A 145 -11.59 -5.77 -7.02
N GLY A 146 -11.27 -6.10 -5.78
CA GLY A 146 -10.27 -7.09 -5.43
C GLY A 146 -9.75 -6.83 -4.03
N GLY A 147 -8.51 -7.20 -3.79
CA GLY A 147 -7.88 -6.98 -2.49
C GLY A 147 -6.40 -7.31 -2.49
N TRP A 148 -5.81 -6.96 -1.37
CA TRP A 148 -4.42 -7.24 -1.02
C TRP A 148 -4.40 -8.14 0.19
N VAL A 149 -3.62 -9.20 0.15
CA VAL A 149 -3.39 -10.10 1.30
C VAL A 149 -1.93 -9.96 1.70
N PHE A 150 -1.67 -9.51 2.93
CA PHE A 150 -0.33 -9.33 3.46
C PHE A 150 0.11 -10.55 4.25
N LEU A 151 1.32 -11.05 3.94
CA LEU A 151 1.90 -12.22 4.57
C LEU A 151 3.24 -11.87 5.24
N ASN A 152 3.43 -12.34 6.46
CA ASN A 152 4.70 -12.27 7.16
C ASN A 152 5.15 -13.67 7.54
N GLY A 153 6.29 -14.13 6.99
CA GLY A 153 6.76 -15.50 7.17
C GLY A 153 5.72 -16.56 6.78
N GLY A 154 4.86 -16.25 5.79
CA GLY A 154 3.77 -17.09 5.32
C GLY A 154 2.47 -17.00 6.11
N GLN A 155 2.43 -16.28 7.23
CA GLN A 155 1.18 -16.05 7.98
C GLN A 155 0.46 -14.83 7.44
N VAL A 156 -0.86 -14.92 7.27
CA VAL A 156 -1.69 -13.75 6.93
C VAL A 156 -1.73 -12.82 8.14
N VAL A 157 -1.27 -11.59 7.96
CA VAL A 157 -1.19 -10.58 9.03
C VAL A 157 -2.05 -9.36 8.77
N GLY A 158 -2.62 -9.24 7.57
CA GLY A 158 -3.45 -8.11 7.20
C GLY A 158 -4.01 -8.25 5.79
N GLY A 159 -4.79 -7.28 5.41
CA GLY A 159 -5.33 -7.18 4.05
C GLY A 159 -6.02 -5.85 3.84
N SER A 160 -6.23 -5.53 2.57
CA SER A 160 -6.92 -4.35 2.09
C SER A 160 -7.94 -4.81 1.05
N PHE A 161 -9.21 -4.44 1.21
CA PHE A 161 -10.28 -4.99 0.40
C PHE A 161 -11.15 -3.88 -0.19
N SER A 162 -11.54 -4.04 -1.45
CA SER A 162 -12.33 -3.02 -2.16
C SER A 162 -13.73 -2.77 -1.59
N TRP A 163 -14.23 -3.65 -0.76
CA TRP A 163 -15.54 -3.51 -0.11
C TRP A 163 -15.50 -2.82 1.27
N GLY A 164 -14.34 -2.33 1.69
CA GLY A 164 -14.17 -1.51 2.88
C GLY A 164 -13.21 -2.10 3.91
N PRO A 165 -12.97 -1.34 4.98
CA PRO A 165 -12.02 -1.71 6.02
C PRO A 165 -12.52 -2.91 6.83
N ILE A 166 -11.59 -3.83 7.11
CA ILE A 166 -11.83 -4.97 8.00
C ILE A 166 -10.86 -4.85 9.18
N PRO A 167 -11.33 -5.00 10.42
CA PRO A 167 -10.46 -5.06 11.59
C PRO A 167 -9.40 -6.17 11.43
N VAL A 168 -8.20 -5.93 11.94
CA VAL A 168 -7.06 -6.88 11.79
C VAL A 168 -7.41 -8.23 12.40
N GLU A 169 -8.14 -8.24 13.53
CA GLU A 169 -8.60 -9.47 14.20
C GLU A 169 -9.53 -10.33 13.32
N ARG A 170 -10.17 -9.69 12.34
CA ARG A 170 -11.12 -10.33 11.42
C ARG A 170 -10.58 -10.45 9.98
N VAL A 171 -9.27 -10.27 9.78
CA VAL A 171 -8.65 -10.30 8.45
C VAL A 171 -8.94 -11.61 7.70
N ASN A 172 -9.03 -12.73 8.41
CA ASN A 172 -9.35 -14.03 7.80
C ASN A 172 -10.75 -14.04 7.14
N GLU A 173 -11.73 -13.34 7.72
CA GLU A 173 -13.07 -13.21 7.11
C GLU A 173 -13.02 -12.43 5.78
N GLY A 174 -12.16 -11.40 5.72
CA GLY A 174 -11.89 -10.66 4.48
C GLY A 174 -11.23 -11.54 3.43
N VAL A 175 -10.25 -12.33 3.82
CA VAL A 175 -9.57 -13.29 2.93
C VAL A 175 -10.53 -14.38 2.45
N ASP A 176 -11.36 -14.95 3.32
CA ASP A 176 -12.37 -15.95 2.94
C ASP A 176 -13.38 -15.36 1.95
N THR A 177 -13.80 -14.12 2.17
CA THR A 177 -14.67 -13.39 1.23
C THR A 177 -13.97 -13.19 -0.12
N LEU A 178 -12.69 -12.84 -0.12
CA LEU A 178 -11.90 -12.66 -1.34
C LEU A 178 -11.73 -13.98 -2.10
N ILE A 179 -11.48 -15.08 -1.39
CA ILE A 179 -11.41 -16.45 -1.96
C ILE A 179 -12.75 -16.80 -2.62
N LYS A 180 -13.87 -16.58 -1.93
CA LYS A 180 -15.20 -16.85 -2.46
C LYS A 180 -15.48 -16.03 -3.72
N ARG A 181 -15.28 -14.72 -3.68
CA ARG A 181 -15.49 -13.83 -4.83
C ARG A 181 -14.58 -14.17 -6.01
N SER A 182 -13.31 -14.53 -5.76
CA SER A 182 -12.40 -14.93 -6.84
C SER A 182 -12.86 -16.20 -7.55
N LYS A 183 -13.47 -17.17 -6.82
CA LYS A 183 -14.06 -18.38 -7.42
C LYS A 183 -15.32 -18.08 -8.24
N GLU A 184 -16.17 -17.20 -7.74
CA GLU A 184 -17.46 -16.87 -8.37
C GLU A 184 -17.31 -15.97 -9.61
N LEU A 185 -16.40 -14.99 -9.54
CA LEU A 185 -16.27 -13.94 -10.56
C LEU A 185 -15.04 -14.10 -11.47
N GLY A 186 -14.15 -15.02 -11.11
CA GLY A 186 -12.81 -15.07 -11.70
C GLY A 186 -11.90 -13.99 -11.13
N ALA A 187 -10.60 -14.22 -11.20
CA ALA A 187 -9.61 -13.24 -10.72
C ALA A 187 -8.24 -13.46 -11.36
N ALA A 188 -7.43 -12.40 -11.37
CA ALA A 188 -6.00 -12.44 -11.64
C ALA A 188 -5.24 -12.20 -10.33
N PHE A 189 -4.12 -12.89 -10.16
CA PHE A 189 -3.26 -12.84 -8.98
C PHE A 189 -1.85 -12.41 -9.34
N TYR A 190 -1.30 -11.53 -8.51
CA TYR A 190 0.09 -11.09 -8.57
C TYR A 190 0.70 -11.29 -7.20
N VAL A 191 1.82 -11.98 -7.13
CA VAL A 191 2.50 -12.26 -5.85
C VAL A 191 3.83 -11.52 -5.85
N SER A 192 4.07 -10.75 -4.80
CA SER A 192 5.30 -10.00 -4.63
C SER A 192 5.93 -10.28 -3.27
N LYS A 193 7.26 -10.38 -3.28
CA LYS A 193 8.10 -10.54 -2.11
C LYS A 193 8.67 -9.18 -1.71
N ILE A 194 8.60 -8.84 -0.43
CA ILE A 194 9.28 -7.68 0.12
C ILE A 194 10.75 -8.05 0.34
N ILE A 195 11.64 -7.23 -0.23
CA ILE A 195 13.08 -7.36 -0.04
C ILE A 195 13.50 -6.34 1.01
N PRO A 196 13.99 -6.76 2.20
CA PRO A 196 14.48 -5.84 3.20
C PRO A 196 15.59 -4.93 2.63
N ARG A 197 15.55 -3.63 2.94
CA ARG A 197 16.52 -2.64 2.42
C ARG A 197 17.97 -3.03 2.67
N ASN A 198 18.27 -3.68 3.80
CA ASN A 198 19.62 -4.16 4.14
C ASN A 198 20.14 -5.29 3.22
N ALA A 199 19.27 -5.94 2.45
CA ALA A 199 19.66 -6.98 1.50
C ALA A 199 20.08 -6.44 0.12
N ARG A 200 19.81 -5.15 -0.16
CA ARG A 200 20.12 -4.49 -1.45
C ARG A 200 21.52 -3.87 -1.51
N LEU A 201 22.22 -3.83 -0.37
CA LEU A 201 23.58 -3.24 -0.27
C LEU A 201 24.69 -4.30 -0.37
N LYS A 202 24.40 -5.48 -0.95
CA LYS A 202 25.41 -6.51 -1.24
C LYS A 202 25.56 -6.73 -2.73
#